data_5e1916364cc51bad6c64efe797d47328
#
_entry.id   5e1916364cc51bad6c64efe797d47328
#
_cell.length_a   1.000
_cell.length_b   1.000
_cell.length_c   1.000
_cell.angle_alpha   90.00
_cell.angle_beta   90.00
_cell.angle_gamma   90.00
#
_symmetry.space_group_name_H-M   'P 1'
#
loop_
_entity.id
_entity.type
_entity.pdbx_description
1 polymer ?
#
loop_
_entity_poly.entity_id
_entity_poly.type
_entity_poly.pdbx_seq_one_letter_code
_entity_poly.pdbx_strand_id
1 'polypeptide(L)'
;MKLHFEPNLDFQLQAIEAVCDLFRGQEICRTEFTITRKTTGHQAHLAFAENDLGIGNRLTLLDDEILKNLKDIQLRNGLLPSDSLDSGDFTVEMETGTGKTYVYLRTIFELNKRYGFNKFVIVVPSIAIKEGVYKSLQMTDDHFRALYSGTPFEYFLYDSTKLGQVRNFATSPQIQIMVVTVGAINKRDICRGPASSLRW
;
A
#
# COMPACT_ATOMS: atom_id res chain seq x y z
N MET A 1 10.77 -17.52 21.66
CA MET A 1 10.45 -18.46 20.57
C MET A 1 10.53 -17.67 19.28
N LYS A 2 11.45 -18.03 18.37
CA LYS A 2 11.59 -17.35 17.07
C LYS A 2 10.69 -18.08 16.09
N LEU A 3 9.72 -17.37 15.50
CA LEU A 3 8.86 -17.93 14.44
C LEU A 3 9.71 -18.09 13.18
N HIS A 4 9.61 -19.23 12.54
CA HIS A 4 10.22 -19.49 11.26
C HIS A 4 9.13 -19.45 10.19
N PHE A 5 9.33 -18.63 9.16
CA PHE A 5 8.42 -18.52 8.04
C PHE A 5 9.04 -19.20 6.82
N GLU A 6 8.29 -20.10 6.19
CA GLU A 6 8.70 -20.71 4.93
C GLU A 6 8.38 -19.74 3.77
N PRO A 7 9.40 -19.21 3.07
CA PRO A 7 9.17 -18.20 2.05
C PRO A 7 8.79 -18.79 0.68
N ASN A 8 8.92 -20.08 0.47
CA ASN A 8 8.83 -20.72 -0.84
C ASN A 8 7.62 -21.62 -1.03
N LEU A 9 6.47 -21.26 -0.44
CA LEU A 9 5.23 -22.00 -0.66
C LEU A 9 4.61 -21.59 -1.99
N ASP A 10 4.50 -22.52 -2.93
CA ASP A 10 4.10 -22.28 -4.32
C ASP A 10 2.78 -21.53 -4.45
N PHE A 11 1.76 -21.91 -3.70
CA PHE A 11 0.45 -21.25 -3.73
C PHE A 11 0.49 -19.79 -3.23
N GLN A 12 1.39 -19.48 -2.29
CA GLN A 12 1.60 -18.10 -1.82
C GLN A 12 2.37 -17.29 -2.87
N LEU A 13 3.39 -17.89 -3.47
CA LEU A 13 4.14 -17.25 -4.55
C LEU A 13 3.26 -16.96 -5.76
N GLN A 14 2.39 -17.88 -6.15
CA GLN A 14 1.44 -17.70 -7.24
C GLN A 14 0.47 -16.52 -6.97
N ALA A 15 -0.03 -16.39 -5.73
CA ALA A 15 -0.89 -15.27 -5.35
C ALA A 15 -0.13 -13.93 -5.39
N ILE A 16 1.11 -13.89 -4.90
CA ILE A 16 1.98 -12.71 -4.95
C ILE A 16 2.27 -12.32 -6.40
N GLU A 17 2.65 -13.29 -7.23
CA GLU A 17 2.91 -13.08 -8.66
C GLU A 17 1.67 -12.55 -9.39
N ALA A 18 0.48 -13.08 -9.09
CA ALA A 18 -0.75 -12.59 -9.70
C ALA A 18 -0.98 -11.09 -9.43
N VAL A 19 -0.71 -10.61 -8.21
CA VAL A 19 -0.83 -9.18 -7.90
C VAL A 19 0.28 -8.36 -8.55
N CYS A 20 1.51 -8.85 -8.52
CA CYS A 20 2.64 -8.14 -9.12
C CYS A 20 2.51 -8.04 -10.64
N ASP A 21 2.05 -9.10 -11.29
CA ASP A 21 1.91 -9.16 -12.75
C ASP A 21 0.84 -8.19 -13.30
N LEU A 22 -0.11 -7.72 -12.46
CA LEU A 22 -1.01 -6.63 -12.86
C LEU A 22 -0.25 -5.39 -13.30
N PHE A 23 0.90 -5.14 -12.68
CA PHE A 23 1.75 -3.98 -12.93
C PHE A 23 2.93 -4.29 -13.86
N ARG A 24 2.89 -5.41 -14.58
CA ARG A 24 3.93 -5.76 -15.55
C ARG A 24 4.03 -4.70 -16.65
N GLY A 25 5.23 -4.14 -16.84
CA GLY A 25 5.47 -2.99 -17.72
C GLY A 25 5.54 -1.65 -16.98
N GLN A 26 5.18 -1.62 -15.70
CA GLN A 26 5.29 -0.41 -14.88
C GLN A 26 6.76 0.00 -14.72
N GLU A 27 7.06 1.25 -15.04
CA GLU A 27 8.37 1.85 -14.81
C GLU A 27 8.55 2.25 -13.34
N ILE A 28 9.78 2.16 -12.86
CA ILE A 28 10.13 2.64 -11.51
C ILE A 28 10.10 4.17 -11.53
N CYS A 29 9.02 4.75 -11.03
CA CYS A 29 8.87 6.20 -10.94
C CYS A 29 8.15 6.60 -9.65
N ARG A 30 8.31 7.87 -9.27
CA ARG A 30 7.71 8.46 -8.07
C ARG A 30 6.94 9.71 -8.45
N THR A 31 5.88 9.99 -7.72
CA THR A 31 5.20 11.30 -7.78
C THR A 31 5.69 12.15 -6.63
N GLU A 32 6.08 13.38 -6.92
CA GLU A 32 6.39 14.40 -5.93
C GLU A 32 5.25 15.41 -5.88
N PHE A 33 4.83 15.79 -4.68
CA PHE A 33 3.77 16.76 -4.47
C PHE A 33 4.08 17.65 -3.26
N THR A 34 3.57 18.87 -3.26
CA THR A 34 3.79 19.83 -2.18
C THR A 34 2.72 19.67 -1.10
N ILE A 35 3.14 19.48 0.14
CA ILE A 35 2.27 19.46 1.31
C ILE A 35 2.26 20.84 1.93
N THR A 36 1.14 21.57 1.82
CA THR A 36 0.97 22.90 2.40
C THR A 36 0.36 22.81 3.80
N ARG A 37 0.99 23.43 4.78
CA ARG A 37 0.46 23.54 6.13
C ARG A 37 -0.59 24.63 6.19
N LYS A 38 -1.82 24.30 6.56
CA LYS A 38 -2.81 25.32 6.96
C LYS A 38 -2.52 25.75 8.40
N THR A 39 -1.89 26.89 8.59
CA THR A 39 -1.77 27.52 9.92
C THR A 39 -3.12 28.15 10.26
N THR A 40 -3.85 27.57 11.20
CA THR A 40 -5.02 28.20 11.83
C THR A 40 -4.53 28.99 13.04
N GLY A 41 -4.41 30.32 12.91
CA GLY A 41 -4.04 31.20 14.03
C GLY A 41 -3.59 32.60 13.59
N HIS A 42 -3.81 33.60 14.43
CA HIS A 42 -3.57 35.05 14.20
C HIS A 42 -2.08 35.46 14.01
N GLN A 43 -1.16 34.54 13.81
CA GLN A 43 0.27 34.83 13.52
C GLN A 43 0.66 34.56 12.05
N ALA A 44 -0.27 34.74 11.13
CA ALA A 44 -0.09 34.43 9.70
C ALA A 44 0.87 35.38 8.97
N HIS A 45 1.51 36.35 9.62
CA HIS A 45 2.26 37.41 8.90
C HIS A 45 3.78 37.17 8.77
N LEU A 46 4.36 36.11 9.34
CA LEU A 46 5.81 35.85 9.25
C LEU A 46 6.17 34.35 9.14
N ALA A 47 5.22 33.44 8.99
CA ALA A 47 5.55 32.05 8.75
C ALA A 47 5.72 31.84 7.22
N PHE A 48 6.96 31.74 6.77
CA PHE A 48 7.25 31.06 5.52
C PHE A 48 6.55 29.70 5.59
N ALA A 49 5.62 29.43 4.67
CA ALA A 49 4.98 28.13 4.60
C ALA A 49 6.08 27.09 4.37
N GLU A 50 6.43 26.32 5.40
CA GLU A 50 7.26 25.14 5.24
C GLU A 50 6.50 24.17 4.35
N ASN A 51 6.81 24.17 3.07
CA ASN A 51 6.31 23.21 2.12
C ASN A 51 7.17 21.96 2.22
N ASP A 52 6.58 20.86 2.69
CA ASP A 52 7.22 19.57 2.61
C ASP A 52 7.01 18.96 1.23
N LEU A 53 8.03 18.31 0.71
CA LEU A 53 7.92 17.51 -0.49
C LEU A 53 7.32 16.15 -0.12
N GLY A 54 6.13 15.87 -0.60
CA GLY A 54 5.49 14.57 -0.49
C GLY A 54 5.97 13.63 -1.59
N ILE A 55 6.10 12.35 -1.26
CA ILE A 55 6.50 11.29 -2.19
C ILE A 55 5.38 10.26 -2.23
N GLY A 56 4.91 9.94 -3.43
CA GLY A 56 3.83 8.97 -3.65
C GLY A 56 4.17 7.94 -4.72
N ASN A 57 3.32 6.92 -4.80
CA ASN A 57 3.37 5.97 -5.90
C ASN A 57 2.86 6.64 -7.18
N ARG A 58 3.44 6.28 -8.31
CA ARG A 58 2.96 6.70 -9.63
C ARG A 58 2.70 5.49 -10.49
N LEU A 59 1.48 5.35 -10.94
CA LEU A 59 1.11 4.38 -11.96
C LEU A 59 1.26 5.04 -13.33
N THR A 60 2.03 4.42 -14.22
CA THR A 60 2.27 4.89 -15.60
C THR A 60 1.59 4.03 -16.63
N LEU A 61 1.14 2.83 -16.25
CA LEU A 61 0.41 1.94 -17.15
C LEU A 61 -0.95 2.54 -17.50
N LEU A 62 -1.34 2.35 -18.75
CA LEU A 62 -2.67 2.66 -19.24
C LEU A 62 -3.65 1.53 -18.87
N ASP A 63 -4.94 1.84 -18.83
CA ASP A 63 -5.99 0.88 -18.50
C ASP A 63 -5.96 -0.35 -19.43
N ASP A 64 -5.65 -0.16 -20.72
CA ASP A 64 -5.51 -1.25 -21.70
C ASP A 64 -4.37 -2.21 -21.37
N GLU A 65 -3.26 -1.69 -20.86
CA GLU A 65 -2.11 -2.50 -20.47
C GLU A 65 -2.42 -3.30 -19.20
N ILE A 66 -3.10 -2.67 -18.22
CA ILE A 66 -3.58 -3.35 -17.02
C ILE A 66 -4.59 -4.42 -17.37
N LEU A 67 -5.55 -4.13 -18.25
CA LEU A 67 -6.54 -5.11 -18.73
C LEU A 67 -5.88 -6.31 -19.42
N LYS A 68 -4.86 -6.06 -20.24
CA LYS A 68 -4.08 -7.13 -20.88
C LYS A 68 -3.40 -8.01 -19.83
N ASN A 69 -2.73 -7.40 -18.85
CA ASN A 69 -2.08 -8.12 -17.76
C ASN A 69 -3.10 -8.92 -16.94
N LEU A 70 -4.27 -8.34 -16.65
CA LEU A 70 -5.36 -9.02 -15.94
C LEU A 70 -5.85 -10.26 -16.70
N LYS A 71 -6.07 -10.16 -18.00
CA LYS A 71 -6.48 -11.29 -18.86
C LYS A 71 -5.46 -12.43 -18.82
N ASP A 72 -4.17 -12.11 -18.92
CA ASP A 72 -3.10 -13.10 -18.85
C ASP A 72 -3.09 -13.82 -17.48
N ILE A 73 -3.32 -13.08 -16.39
CA ILE A 73 -3.39 -13.63 -15.03
C ILE A 73 -4.62 -14.53 -14.88
N GLN A 74 -5.77 -14.08 -15.35
CA GLN A 74 -7.03 -14.84 -15.29
C GLN A 74 -6.90 -16.17 -16.06
N LEU A 75 -6.39 -16.13 -17.28
CA LEU A 75 -6.16 -17.33 -18.10
C LEU A 75 -5.22 -18.32 -17.41
N ARG A 76 -4.10 -17.83 -16.86
CA ARG A 76 -3.14 -18.67 -16.12
C ARG A 76 -3.77 -19.35 -14.91
N ASN A 77 -4.74 -18.72 -14.27
CA ASN A 77 -5.44 -19.25 -13.10
C ASN A 77 -6.75 -19.98 -13.47
N GLY A 78 -7.01 -20.24 -14.74
CA GLY A 78 -8.20 -20.97 -15.19
C GLY A 78 -9.50 -20.18 -15.05
N LEU A 79 -9.42 -18.87 -14.98
CA LEU A 79 -10.58 -17.96 -14.91
C LEU A 79 -10.94 -17.45 -16.31
N LEU A 80 -12.20 -17.07 -16.48
CA LEU A 80 -12.66 -16.39 -17.70
C LEU A 80 -12.05 -14.98 -17.74
N PRO A 81 -11.45 -14.56 -18.87
CA PRO A 81 -10.92 -13.21 -19.01
C PRO A 81 -12.00 -12.16 -18.94
N SER A 82 -11.72 -11.06 -18.25
CA SER A 82 -12.59 -9.88 -18.22
C SER A 82 -12.58 -9.16 -19.58
N ASP A 83 -13.71 -8.65 -20.01
CA ASP A 83 -13.81 -7.90 -21.27
C ASP A 83 -13.32 -6.46 -21.13
N SER A 84 -13.55 -5.85 -19.95
CA SER A 84 -13.24 -4.45 -19.65
C SER A 84 -12.63 -4.31 -18.27
N LEU A 85 -12.03 -3.16 -18.01
CA LEU A 85 -11.57 -2.71 -16.71
C LEU A 85 -12.56 -1.64 -16.19
N ASP A 86 -13.52 -2.08 -15.37
CA ASP A 86 -14.58 -1.18 -14.88
C ASP A 86 -14.13 -0.31 -13.68
N SER A 87 -13.13 -0.78 -12.95
CA SER A 87 -12.51 -0.07 -11.83
C SER A 87 -11.06 -0.49 -11.64
N GLY A 88 -10.34 0.21 -10.78
CA GLY A 88 -9.00 -0.20 -10.32
C GLY A 88 -9.03 -1.22 -9.17
N ASP A 89 -10.17 -1.82 -8.88
CA ASP A 89 -10.35 -2.78 -7.79
C ASP A 89 -10.17 -4.21 -8.28
N PHE A 90 -9.27 -4.95 -7.65
CA PHE A 90 -8.97 -6.34 -7.99
C PHE A 90 -9.17 -7.24 -6.78
N THR A 91 -9.67 -8.45 -7.01
CA THR A 91 -9.89 -9.44 -5.97
C THR A 91 -8.90 -10.59 -6.11
N VAL A 92 -8.27 -10.96 -4.99
CA VAL A 92 -7.43 -12.16 -4.90
C VAL A 92 -8.07 -13.11 -3.89
N GLU A 93 -8.49 -14.27 -4.38
CA GLU A 93 -9.10 -15.29 -3.53
C GLU A 93 -8.06 -16.32 -3.12
N MET A 94 -8.07 -16.64 -1.84
CA MET A 94 -7.23 -17.69 -1.24
C MET A 94 -8.03 -18.42 -0.16
N GLU A 95 -7.78 -19.71 0.03
CA GLU A 95 -8.44 -20.50 1.07
C GLU A 95 -8.11 -20.02 2.48
N THR A 96 -8.97 -20.36 3.44
CA THR A 96 -8.75 -20.05 4.85
C THR A 96 -7.54 -20.87 5.36
N GLY A 97 -6.69 -20.23 6.16
CA GLY A 97 -5.50 -20.89 6.72
C GLY A 97 -4.26 -20.89 5.82
N THR A 98 -4.34 -20.40 4.57
CA THR A 98 -3.23 -20.36 3.62
C THR A 98 -2.21 -19.25 3.86
N GLY A 99 -2.39 -18.43 4.89
CA GLY A 99 -1.47 -17.35 5.22
C GLY A 99 -1.70 -16.06 4.43
N LYS A 100 -2.97 -15.71 4.13
CA LYS A 100 -3.33 -14.47 3.41
C LYS A 100 -2.59 -13.23 3.93
N THR A 101 -2.48 -13.10 5.26
CA THR A 101 -1.77 -11.97 5.88
C THR A 101 -0.31 -11.91 5.46
N TYR A 102 0.39 -13.03 5.47
CA TYR A 102 1.76 -13.11 4.99
C TYR A 102 1.86 -12.75 3.50
N VAL A 103 0.94 -13.26 2.69
CA VAL A 103 0.92 -13.02 1.24
C VAL A 103 0.80 -11.53 0.93
N TYR A 104 -0.21 -10.83 1.45
CA TYR A 104 -0.35 -9.41 1.13
C TYR A 104 0.77 -8.54 1.74
N LEU A 105 1.30 -8.90 2.90
CA LEU A 105 2.48 -8.21 3.45
C LEU A 105 3.70 -8.41 2.55
N ARG A 106 3.96 -9.63 2.11
CA ARG A 106 5.07 -9.91 1.20
C ARG A 106 4.89 -9.24 -0.16
N THR A 107 3.66 -9.15 -0.67
CA THR A 107 3.33 -8.45 -1.91
C THR A 107 3.78 -6.99 -1.87
N ILE A 108 3.67 -6.30 -0.72
CA ILE A 108 4.16 -4.94 -0.54
C ILE A 108 5.65 -4.83 -0.89
N PHE A 109 6.47 -5.76 -0.41
CA PHE A 109 7.91 -5.76 -0.68
C PHE A 109 8.23 -6.13 -2.13
N GLU A 110 7.48 -7.07 -2.72
CA GLU A 110 7.65 -7.43 -4.13
C GLU A 110 7.26 -6.26 -5.06
N LEU A 111 6.18 -5.55 -4.77
CA LEU A 111 5.78 -4.34 -5.51
C LEU A 111 6.81 -3.22 -5.39
N ASN A 112 7.39 -3.04 -4.20
CA ASN A 112 8.49 -2.09 -4.03
C ASN A 112 9.73 -2.50 -4.83
N LYS A 113 10.13 -3.76 -4.72
CA LYS A 113 11.32 -4.30 -5.41
C LYS A 113 11.21 -4.20 -6.93
N ARG A 114 10.02 -4.47 -7.49
CA ARG A 114 9.80 -4.52 -8.94
C ARG A 114 9.49 -3.15 -9.54
N TYR A 115 8.67 -2.34 -8.84
CA TYR A 115 8.07 -1.12 -9.40
C TYR A 115 8.36 0.15 -8.59
N GLY A 116 9.08 0.03 -7.48
CA GLY A 116 9.44 1.18 -6.65
C GLY A 116 8.30 1.76 -5.83
N PHE A 117 7.14 1.10 -5.76
CA PHE A 117 6.03 1.55 -4.92
C PHE A 117 6.43 1.56 -3.45
N ASN A 118 6.13 2.64 -2.75
CA ASN A 118 6.59 2.86 -1.37
C ASN A 118 5.50 3.29 -0.39
N LYS A 119 4.27 3.54 -0.84
CA LYS A 119 3.14 3.91 0.00
C LYS A 119 2.04 2.86 -0.08
N PHE A 120 1.72 2.26 1.05
CA PHE A 120 0.73 1.20 1.15
C PHE A 120 -0.24 1.45 2.30
N VAL A 121 -1.52 1.24 2.03
CA VAL A 121 -2.58 1.37 3.03
C VAL A 121 -3.30 0.03 3.15
N ILE A 122 -3.29 -0.55 4.34
CA ILE A 122 -4.03 -1.76 4.66
C ILE A 122 -5.34 -1.35 5.34
N VAL A 123 -6.44 -1.52 4.62
CA VAL A 123 -7.78 -1.19 5.12
C VAL A 123 -8.42 -2.44 5.70
N VAL A 124 -8.87 -2.35 6.94
CA VAL A 124 -9.46 -3.48 7.66
C VAL A 124 -10.84 -3.16 8.23
N PRO A 125 -11.74 -4.15 8.37
CA PRO A 125 -13.12 -3.91 8.78
C PRO A 125 -13.27 -3.54 10.26
N SER A 126 -12.35 -3.97 11.15
CA SER A 126 -12.50 -3.77 12.59
C SER A 126 -11.18 -3.47 13.31
N ILE A 127 -11.30 -2.94 14.54
CA ILE A 127 -10.14 -2.65 15.39
C ILE A 127 -9.39 -3.94 15.76
N ALA A 128 -10.11 -5.02 16.04
CA ALA A 128 -9.48 -6.30 16.39
C ALA A 128 -8.60 -6.83 15.25
N ILE A 129 -9.08 -6.73 14.00
CA ILE A 129 -8.28 -7.12 12.82
C ILE A 129 -7.12 -6.14 12.62
N LYS A 130 -7.31 -4.83 12.85
CA LYS A 130 -6.23 -3.84 12.81
C LYS A 130 -5.06 -4.20 13.73
N GLU A 131 -5.36 -4.55 14.98
CA GLU A 131 -4.35 -5.00 15.95
C GLU A 131 -3.70 -6.34 15.52
N GLY A 132 -4.47 -7.26 14.96
CA GLY A 132 -3.97 -8.52 14.43
C GLY A 132 -2.97 -8.33 13.28
N VAL A 133 -3.28 -7.42 12.34
CA VAL A 133 -2.36 -7.05 11.23
C VAL A 133 -1.09 -6.41 11.77
N TYR A 134 -1.21 -5.51 12.74
CA TYR A 134 -0.06 -4.86 13.36
C TYR A 134 0.87 -5.88 14.04
N LYS A 135 0.29 -6.82 14.79
CA LYS A 135 1.05 -7.94 15.36
C LYS A 135 1.75 -8.79 14.30
N SER A 136 1.07 -9.05 13.19
CA SER A 136 1.66 -9.80 12.08
C SER A 136 2.86 -9.06 11.47
N LEU A 137 2.77 -7.73 11.29
CA LEU A 137 3.89 -6.88 10.87
C LEU A 137 5.08 -6.99 11.84
N GLN A 138 4.82 -6.91 13.15
CA GLN A 138 5.86 -7.06 14.17
C GLN A 138 6.53 -8.44 14.14
N MET A 139 5.73 -9.52 13.99
CA MET A 139 6.25 -10.89 13.96
C MET A 139 7.06 -11.19 12.69
N THR A 140 6.74 -10.54 11.58
CA THR A 140 7.40 -10.75 10.29
C THR A 140 8.49 -9.74 9.97
N ASP A 141 8.74 -8.74 10.83
CA ASP A 141 9.71 -7.66 10.60
C ASP A 141 11.11 -8.23 10.30
N ASP A 142 11.68 -9.01 11.22
CA ASP A 142 13.01 -9.61 11.04
C ASP A 142 13.07 -10.50 9.80
N HIS A 143 11.99 -11.23 9.51
CA HIS A 143 11.90 -12.12 8.35
C HIS A 143 11.96 -11.33 7.03
N PHE A 144 11.16 -10.27 6.91
CA PHE A 144 11.17 -9.46 5.68
C PHE A 144 12.46 -8.65 5.53
N ARG A 145 13.05 -8.15 6.61
CA ARG A 145 14.38 -7.52 6.54
C ARG A 145 15.44 -8.49 6.01
N ALA A 146 15.43 -9.72 6.48
CA ALA A 146 16.35 -10.74 5.99
C ALA A 146 16.08 -11.11 4.51
N LEU A 147 14.80 -11.28 4.13
CA LEU A 147 14.40 -11.70 2.79
C LEU A 147 14.66 -10.62 1.73
N TYR A 148 14.55 -9.34 2.09
CA TYR A 148 14.71 -8.19 1.18
C TYR A 148 15.99 -7.36 1.45
N SER A 149 17.07 -8.02 1.88
CA SER A 149 18.40 -7.42 2.01
C SER A 149 18.45 -6.14 2.85
N GLY A 150 17.64 -6.08 3.92
CA GLY A 150 17.59 -4.94 4.82
C GLY A 150 16.84 -3.73 4.28
N THR A 151 16.02 -3.88 3.24
CA THR A 151 15.18 -2.78 2.73
C THR A 151 14.45 -2.07 3.88
N PRO A 152 14.65 -0.75 4.05
CA PRO A 152 14.05 -0.02 5.15
C PRO A 152 12.54 0.14 4.95
N PHE A 153 11.78 -0.12 5.98
CA PHE A 153 10.33 0.08 5.99
C PHE A 153 9.85 0.48 7.38
N GLU A 154 8.74 1.19 7.41
CA GLU A 154 8.05 1.60 8.62
C GLU A 154 6.55 1.28 8.50
N TYR A 155 5.93 0.99 9.63
CA TYR A 155 4.50 0.72 9.69
C TYR A 155 3.88 1.29 10.96
N PHE A 156 2.64 1.75 10.85
CA PHE A 156 1.92 2.32 11.97
C PHE A 156 0.41 2.10 11.86
N LEU A 157 -0.25 2.17 13.00
CA LEU A 157 -1.71 2.20 13.09
C LEU A 157 -2.18 3.64 12.92
N TYR A 158 -3.07 3.88 11.95
CA TYR A 158 -3.67 5.19 11.79
C TYR A 158 -4.40 5.65 13.06
N ASP A 159 -4.07 6.85 13.51
CA ASP A 159 -4.69 7.55 14.62
C ASP A 159 -4.85 9.02 14.24
N SER A 160 -6.10 9.51 14.23
CA SER A 160 -6.42 10.90 13.85
C SER A 160 -5.79 11.95 14.76
N THR A 161 -5.35 11.57 15.96
CA THR A 161 -4.66 12.46 16.89
C THR A 161 -3.16 12.59 16.62
N LYS A 162 -2.58 11.68 15.80
CA LYS A 162 -1.15 11.59 15.51
C LYS A 162 -0.81 12.05 14.08
N LEU A 163 -1.15 13.28 13.75
CA LEU A 163 -0.95 13.84 12.40
C LEU A 163 0.51 13.80 11.93
N GLY A 164 1.48 13.82 12.84
CA GLY A 164 2.90 13.68 12.52
C GLY A 164 3.25 12.36 11.83
N GLN A 165 2.58 11.26 12.18
CA GLN A 165 2.79 9.96 11.52
C GLN A 165 2.27 9.98 10.07
N VAL A 166 1.13 10.63 9.82
CA VAL A 166 0.58 10.79 8.47
C VAL A 166 1.49 11.67 7.60
N ARG A 167 2.10 12.72 8.19
CA ARG A 167 3.08 13.55 7.50
C ARG A 167 4.33 12.72 7.13
N ASN A 168 4.87 11.94 8.08
CA ASN A 168 5.99 11.06 7.80
C ASN A 168 5.66 10.03 6.72
N PHE A 169 4.47 9.44 6.76
CA PHE A 169 3.98 8.56 5.69
C PHE A 169 4.05 9.24 4.32
N ALA A 170 3.66 10.51 4.21
CA ALA A 170 3.62 11.23 2.95
C ALA A 170 5.02 11.67 2.46
N THR A 171 5.96 11.97 3.36
CA THR A 171 7.28 12.56 3.00
C THR A 171 8.42 11.55 2.93
N SER A 172 8.33 10.42 3.64
CA SER A 172 9.41 9.43 3.67
C SER A 172 9.61 8.74 2.32
N PRO A 173 10.85 8.58 1.83
CA PRO A 173 11.15 7.84 0.60
C PRO A 173 11.14 6.31 0.79
N GLN A 174 11.07 5.83 2.04
CA GLN A 174 11.07 4.42 2.38
C GLN A 174 9.69 3.79 2.20
N ILE A 175 9.61 2.45 2.26
CA ILE A 175 8.33 1.76 2.32
C ILE A 175 7.59 2.20 3.58
N GLN A 176 6.38 2.71 3.39
CA GLN A 176 5.48 3.14 4.46
C GLN A 176 4.18 2.34 4.41
N ILE A 177 3.83 1.70 5.50
CA ILE A 177 2.63 0.89 5.61
C ILE A 177 1.71 1.48 6.69
N MET A 178 0.56 1.97 6.30
CA MET A 178 -0.46 2.48 7.21
C MET A 178 -1.59 1.47 7.35
N VAL A 179 -1.93 1.09 8.57
CA VAL A 179 -3.08 0.21 8.85
C VAL A 179 -4.23 1.03 9.39
N VAL A 180 -5.37 0.99 8.72
CA VAL A 180 -6.54 1.83 9.02
C VAL A 180 -7.83 1.01 8.97
N THR A 181 -8.83 1.39 9.77
CA THR A 181 -10.16 0.78 9.70
C THR A 181 -11.06 1.51 8.70
N VAL A 182 -11.99 0.79 8.05
CA VAL A 182 -13.00 1.38 7.16
C VAL A 182 -13.74 2.54 7.85
N GLY A 183 -14.11 2.38 9.14
CA GLY A 183 -14.79 3.43 9.89
C GLY A 183 -13.95 4.70 10.13
N ALA A 184 -12.61 4.59 10.10
CA ALA A 184 -11.73 5.75 10.22
C ALA A 184 -11.60 6.51 8.88
N ILE A 185 -11.62 5.81 7.75
CA ILE A 185 -11.59 6.44 6.40
C ILE A 185 -12.88 7.21 6.14
N ASN A 186 -14.02 6.67 6.55
CA ASN A 186 -15.34 7.26 6.30
C ASN A 186 -15.66 8.49 7.19
N LYS A 187 -14.82 8.81 8.17
CA LYS A 187 -14.96 10.07 8.92
C LYS A 187 -14.62 11.24 7.99
N ARG A 188 -15.58 12.19 7.85
CA ARG A 188 -15.51 13.35 6.94
C ARG A 188 -14.23 14.21 7.02
N ASP A 189 -13.44 14.05 8.07
CA ASP A 189 -12.22 14.81 8.31
C ASP A 189 -11.02 14.36 7.47
N ILE A 190 -11.06 13.14 6.92
CA ILE A 190 -9.99 12.61 6.04
C ILE A 190 -10.22 13.05 4.58
N CYS A 191 -11.48 13.30 4.19
CA CYS A 191 -11.87 13.59 2.81
C CYS A 191 -11.93 15.09 2.47
N ARG A 192 -11.58 16.01 3.37
CA ARG A 192 -11.56 17.45 3.12
C ARG A 192 -10.18 17.98 2.77
N GLY A 193 -9.46 17.32 1.86
CA GLY A 193 -8.54 18.00 0.98
C GLY A 193 -9.32 18.72 -0.14
N PRO A 194 -8.78 19.79 -0.77
CA PRO A 194 -9.44 20.41 -1.92
C PRO A 194 -9.70 19.32 -2.96
N ALA A 195 -10.91 19.35 -3.51
CA ALA A 195 -11.36 18.44 -4.55
C ALA A 195 -10.47 18.56 -5.80
N SER A 196 -9.37 17.84 -5.79
CA SER A 196 -8.65 17.43 -6.97
C SER A 196 -8.69 15.91 -6.95
N SER A 197 -9.42 15.38 -7.90
CA SER A 197 -9.67 13.99 -8.16
C SER A 197 -8.41 13.12 -8.02
N LEU A 198 -8.20 12.55 -6.84
CA LEU A 198 -7.40 11.36 -6.68
C LEU A 198 -8.36 10.17 -6.74
N ARG A 199 -8.60 9.68 -7.94
CA ARG A 199 -9.10 8.32 -8.16
C ARG A 199 -7.89 7.39 -8.05
N TRP A 200 -7.95 6.50 -7.09
CA TRP A 200 -7.06 5.34 -6.96
C TRP A 200 -7.53 4.25 -7.88
#